data_891612b25b64199f0712cfadff265185
#
_entry.id   891612b25b64199f0712cfadff265185
#
_cell.length_a   1.000
_cell.length_b   1.000
_cell.length_c   1.000
_cell.angle_alpha   90.00
_cell.angle_beta   90.00
_cell.angle_gamma   90.00
#
_symmetry.space_group_name_H-M   'P 1'
#
loop_
_entity.id
_entity.type
_entity.pdbx_description
1 polymer ?
#
loop_
_entity_poly.entity_id
_entity_poly.type
_entity_poly.pdbx_seq_one_letter_code
_entity_poly.pdbx_strand_id
1 'polypeptide(L)'
;MIEIDFAREILAIVRAFLLLGMRTQPMYRIILSRLYYAAHHVGRLMLRNVGLVPAQWRVNVHQRVLDELEGCYVNTGIMSRSAFRAIGRLRRLRTQADYELNVPIQNQDISYALNLFTTYFNECCRILGVN
;
A
#
# COMPACT_ATOMS: atom_id res chain seq x y z
N MET A 1 -7.27 -15.28 -2.60
CA MET A 1 -6.39 -14.40 -3.37
C MET A 1 -5.10 -14.20 -2.59
N ILE A 2 -4.00 -14.56 -3.20
CA ILE A 2 -2.71 -14.57 -2.51
C ILE A 2 -2.28 -13.15 -2.09
N GLU A 3 -2.58 -12.14 -2.89
CA GLU A 3 -2.22 -10.75 -2.58
C GLU A 3 -3.00 -10.21 -1.38
N ILE A 4 -4.26 -10.60 -1.25
CA ILE A 4 -5.09 -10.21 -0.10
C ILE A 4 -4.58 -10.88 1.18
N ASP A 5 -4.28 -12.18 1.11
CA ASP A 5 -3.74 -12.92 2.24
C ASP A 5 -2.39 -12.37 2.67
N PHE A 6 -1.52 -12.09 1.70
CA PHE A 6 -0.22 -11.47 1.96
C PHE A 6 -0.37 -10.12 2.67
N ALA A 7 -1.27 -9.27 2.19
CA ALA A 7 -1.50 -7.95 2.80
C ALA A 7 -2.00 -8.08 4.23
N ARG A 8 -2.90 -9.03 4.50
CA ARG A 8 -3.39 -9.30 5.87
C ARG A 8 -2.27 -9.79 6.78
N GLU A 9 -1.41 -10.65 6.29
CA GLU A 9 -0.27 -11.17 7.06
C GLU A 9 0.75 -10.06 7.37
N ILE A 10 1.07 -9.21 6.39
CA ILE A 10 1.95 -8.05 6.61
C ILE A 10 1.36 -7.14 7.69
N LEU A 11 0.08 -6.82 7.62
CA LEU A 11 -0.57 -5.97 8.60
C LEU A 11 -0.50 -6.60 10.01
N ALA A 12 -0.74 -7.89 10.12
CA ALA A 12 -0.66 -8.61 11.40
C ALA A 12 0.77 -8.59 11.97
N ILE A 13 1.78 -8.80 11.14
CA ILE A 13 3.19 -8.77 11.54
C ILE A 13 3.58 -7.37 12.02
N VAL A 14 3.20 -6.33 11.29
CA VAL A 14 3.49 -4.94 11.65
C VAL A 14 2.88 -4.61 13.02
N ARG A 15 1.62 -4.97 13.23
CA ARG A 15 0.95 -4.74 14.51
C ARG A 15 1.61 -5.50 15.65
N ALA A 16 2.03 -6.75 15.42
CA ALA A 16 2.73 -7.55 16.41
C ALA A 16 4.06 -6.91 16.81
N PHE A 17 4.85 -6.44 15.86
CA PHE A 17 6.13 -5.78 16.12
C PHE A 17 5.94 -4.50 16.94
N LEU A 18 4.93 -3.71 16.63
CA LEU A 18 4.64 -2.50 17.37
C LEU A 18 4.19 -2.78 18.81
N LEU A 19 3.40 -3.83 19.02
CA LEU A 19 2.98 -4.28 20.34
C LEU A 19 4.17 -4.78 21.17
N LEU A 20 5.19 -5.36 20.54
CA LEU A 20 6.43 -5.79 21.17
C LEU A 20 7.41 -4.62 21.45
N GLY A 21 7.03 -3.41 21.10
CA GLY A 21 7.87 -2.22 21.32
C GLY A 21 9.03 -2.08 20.35
N MET A 22 8.97 -2.71 19.20
CA MET A 22 10.02 -2.65 18.16
C MET A 22 9.90 -1.34 17.37
N ARG A 23 10.41 -0.23 17.96
CA ARG A 23 10.20 1.13 17.48
C ARG A 23 11.51 1.87 17.17
N THR A 24 12.48 1.16 16.60
CA THR A 24 13.73 1.76 16.14
C THR A 24 13.57 2.33 14.72
N GLN A 25 14.47 3.20 14.31
CA GLN A 25 14.43 3.75 12.95
C GLN A 25 14.50 2.66 11.86
N PRO A 26 15.40 1.68 11.93
CA PRO A 26 15.38 0.59 10.96
C PRO A 26 14.04 -0.15 10.90
N MET A 27 13.42 -0.40 12.05
CA MET A 27 12.13 -1.09 12.10
C MET A 27 11.03 -0.24 11.46
N TYR A 28 10.98 1.06 11.77
CA TYR A 28 10.00 1.98 11.15
C TYR A 28 10.12 1.98 9.63
N ARG A 29 11.36 2.00 9.11
CA ARG A 29 11.61 2.00 7.66
C ARG A 29 11.17 0.69 7.02
N ILE A 30 11.43 -0.44 7.67
CA ILE A 30 10.96 -1.76 7.23
C ILE A 30 9.43 -1.80 7.18
N ILE A 31 8.76 -1.28 8.20
CA ILE A 31 7.29 -1.22 8.28
C ILE A 31 6.72 -0.45 7.10
N LEU A 32 7.22 0.77 6.85
CA LEU A 32 6.74 1.61 5.75
C LEU A 32 6.96 0.95 4.40
N SER A 33 8.12 0.34 4.21
CA SER A 33 8.46 -0.37 2.98
C SER A 33 7.52 -1.54 2.74
N ARG A 34 7.26 -2.36 3.77
CA ARG A 34 6.42 -3.56 3.64
C ARG A 34 4.94 -3.23 3.47
N LEU A 35 4.43 -2.20 4.15
CA LEU A 35 3.04 -1.77 3.98
C LEU A 35 2.80 -1.31 2.53
N TYR A 36 3.70 -0.51 1.99
CA TYR A 36 3.55 -0.09 0.59
C TYR A 36 3.68 -1.25 -0.38
N TYR A 37 4.62 -2.17 -0.15
CA TYR A 37 4.80 -3.34 -1.00
C TYR A 37 3.51 -4.19 -1.06
N ALA A 38 2.90 -4.43 0.10
CA ALA A 38 1.63 -5.15 0.16
C ALA A 38 0.51 -4.40 -0.58
N ALA A 39 0.40 -3.08 -0.38
CA ALA A 39 -0.57 -2.24 -1.07
C ALA A 39 -0.37 -2.25 -2.59
N HIS A 40 0.87 -2.21 -3.04
CA HIS A 40 1.22 -2.27 -4.46
C HIS A 40 0.76 -3.59 -5.08
N HIS A 41 0.99 -4.72 -4.42
CA HIS A 41 0.54 -6.01 -4.93
C HIS A 41 -0.98 -6.14 -4.97
N VAL A 42 -1.68 -5.58 -4.00
CA VAL A 42 -3.16 -5.50 -4.05
C VAL A 42 -3.59 -4.63 -5.25
N GLY A 43 -2.89 -3.54 -5.52
CA GLY A 43 -3.14 -2.71 -6.70
C GLY A 43 -2.99 -3.48 -8.01
N ARG A 44 -1.94 -4.30 -8.12
CA ARG A 44 -1.74 -5.16 -9.28
C ARG A 44 -2.88 -6.18 -9.43
N LEU A 45 -3.35 -6.74 -8.34
CA LEU A 45 -4.53 -7.62 -8.34
C LEU A 45 -5.76 -6.89 -8.86
N MET A 46 -6.00 -5.65 -8.40
CA MET A 46 -7.10 -4.82 -8.88
C MET A 46 -7.05 -4.63 -10.40
N LEU A 47 -5.85 -4.40 -10.93
CA LEU A 47 -5.67 -4.21 -12.38
C LEU A 47 -5.87 -5.51 -13.16
N ARG A 48 -5.42 -6.65 -12.63
CA ARG A 48 -5.71 -7.94 -13.26
C ARG A 48 -7.22 -8.22 -13.29
N ASN A 49 -7.93 -7.76 -12.28
CA ASN A 49 -9.38 -7.92 -12.18
C ASN A 49 -10.15 -7.23 -13.34
N VAL A 50 -9.56 -6.23 -13.96
CA VAL A 50 -10.11 -5.54 -15.13
C VAL A 50 -9.40 -5.90 -16.44
N GLY A 51 -8.61 -6.97 -16.43
CA GLY A 51 -8.01 -7.54 -17.64
C GLY A 51 -6.64 -7.02 -18.02
N LEU A 52 -6.01 -6.19 -17.19
CA LEU A 52 -4.63 -5.76 -17.43
C LEU A 52 -3.63 -6.82 -16.95
N VAL A 53 -2.40 -6.76 -17.46
CA VAL A 53 -1.35 -7.72 -17.13
C VAL A 53 -0.10 -6.97 -16.64
N PRO A 54 -0.11 -6.49 -15.37
CA PRO A 54 1.03 -5.69 -14.84
C PRO A 54 2.37 -6.43 -14.85
N ALA A 55 2.34 -7.76 -14.80
CA ALA A 55 3.56 -8.57 -14.83
C ALA A 55 4.37 -8.38 -16.13
N GLN A 56 3.76 -7.91 -17.20
CA GLN A 56 4.41 -7.65 -18.49
C GLN A 56 5.05 -6.26 -18.57
N TRP A 57 4.75 -5.37 -17.63
CA TRP A 57 5.29 -4.02 -17.64
C TRP A 57 6.75 -4.01 -17.20
N ARG A 58 7.58 -3.17 -17.83
CA ARG A 58 9.03 -3.12 -17.60
C ARG A 58 9.53 -1.78 -17.09
N VAL A 59 8.83 -0.68 -17.38
CA VAL A 59 9.29 0.68 -17.09
C VAL A 59 8.23 1.40 -16.26
N ASN A 60 8.67 2.11 -15.22
CA ASN A 60 7.82 2.93 -14.35
C ASN A 60 6.61 2.16 -13.81
N VAL A 61 6.83 0.92 -13.38
CA VAL A 61 5.75 0.00 -12.98
C VAL A 61 4.92 0.58 -11.84
N HIS A 62 5.57 1.15 -10.81
CA HIS A 62 4.86 1.73 -9.67
C HIS A 62 3.94 2.88 -10.08
N GLN A 63 4.45 3.80 -10.90
CA GLN A 63 3.64 4.92 -11.39
C GLN A 63 2.51 4.44 -12.28
N ARG A 64 2.79 3.46 -13.13
CA ARG A 64 1.77 2.91 -14.03
C ARG A 64 0.64 2.23 -13.26
N VAL A 65 0.95 1.53 -12.17
CA VAL A 65 -0.10 0.94 -11.32
C VAL A 65 -1.01 2.05 -10.78
N LEU A 66 -0.45 3.15 -10.30
CA LEU A 66 -1.25 4.29 -9.82
C LEU A 66 -2.09 4.91 -10.94
N ASP A 67 -1.49 5.16 -12.09
CA ASP A 67 -2.18 5.77 -13.23
C ASP A 67 -3.35 4.90 -13.71
N GLU A 68 -3.14 3.60 -13.79
CA GLU A 68 -4.18 2.66 -14.24
C GLU A 68 -5.26 2.46 -13.17
N LEU A 69 -4.92 2.48 -11.88
CA LEU A 69 -5.91 2.46 -10.80
C LEU A 69 -6.82 3.69 -10.90
N GLU A 70 -6.24 4.86 -11.15
CA GLU A 70 -7.03 6.09 -11.33
C GLU A 70 -7.96 5.96 -12.51
N GLY A 71 -7.44 5.56 -13.68
CA GLY A 71 -8.22 5.44 -14.90
C GLY A 71 -9.33 4.39 -14.83
N CYS A 72 -9.02 3.21 -14.29
CA CYS A 72 -9.95 2.08 -14.29
C CYS A 72 -10.95 2.12 -13.15
N TYR A 73 -10.60 2.68 -12.00
CA TYR A 73 -11.42 2.60 -10.79
C TYR A 73 -11.89 3.95 -10.25
N VAL A 74 -11.02 4.95 -10.24
CA VAL A 74 -11.37 6.26 -9.65
C VAL A 74 -12.21 7.08 -10.60
N ASN A 75 -11.76 7.25 -11.84
CA ASN A 75 -12.45 8.04 -12.85
C ASN A 75 -13.81 7.44 -13.24
N THR A 76 -13.98 6.14 -13.03
CA THR A 76 -15.24 5.41 -13.26
C THR A 76 -16.17 5.45 -12.05
N GLY A 77 -15.72 6.01 -10.92
CA GLY A 77 -16.52 6.13 -9.70
C GLY A 77 -16.59 4.87 -8.84
N ILE A 78 -15.83 3.82 -9.17
CA ILE A 78 -15.85 2.55 -8.42
C ILE A 78 -15.05 2.68 -7.12
N MET A 79 -13.89 3.34 -7.17
CA MET A 79 -13.03 3.59 -6.01
C MET A 79 -13.09 5.04 -5.61
N SER A 80 -13.18 5.33 -4.32
CA SER A 80 -13.13 6.71 -3.83
C SER A 80 -11.77 7.33 -4.09
N ARG A 81 -11.75 8.64 -4.36
CA ARG A 81 -10.50 9.37 -4.53
C ARG A 81 -9.67 9.38 -3.25
N SER A 82 -10.33 9.35 -2.09
CA SER A 82 -9.66 9.28 -0.79
C SER A 82 -8.85 7.99 -0.64
N ALA A 83 -9.42 6.84 -0.99
CA ALA A 83 -8.70 5.56 -0.95
C ALA A 83 -7.54 5.54 -1.95
N PHE A 84 -7.73 6.09 -3.13
CA PHE A 84 -6.67 6.19 -4.13
C PHE A 84 -5.51 7.09 -3.64
N ARG A 85 -5.83 8.24 -3.04
CA ARG A 85 -4.80 9.11 -2.48
C ARG A 85 -4.00 8.42 -1.37
N ALA A 86 -4.63 7.50 -0.64
CA ALA A 86 -3.96 6.77 0.44
C ALA A 86 -2.76 5.97 -0.08
N ILE A 87 -2.90 5.24 -1.19
CA ILE A 87 -1.77 4.49 -1.73
C ILE A 87 -0.67 5.42 -2.27
N GLY A 88 -1.03 6.55 -2.85
CA GLY A 88 -0.04 7.54 -3.32
C GLY A 88 0.78 8.14 -2.17
N ARG A 89 0.13 8.44 -1.05
CA ARG A 89 0.79 8.94 0.15
C ARG A 89 1.66 7.87 0.81
N LEU A 90 1.18 6.63 0.83
CA LEU A 90 1.94 5.51 1.34
C LEU A 90 3.22 5.29 0.52
N ARG A 91 3.15 5.44 -0.79
CA ARG A 91 4.31 5.38 -1.67
C ARG A 91 5.36 6.45 -1.31
N ARG A 92 4.92 7.67 -1.02
CA ARG A 92 5.82 8.76 -0.61
C ARG A 92 6.52 8.46 0.71
N LEU A 93 5.78 7.94 1.69
CA LEU A 93 6.37 7.53 2.97
C LEU A 93 7.40 6.43 2.79
N ARG A 94 7.13 5.47 1.93
CA ARG A 94 8.07 4.39 1.59
C ARG A 94 9.33 4.93 0.91
N THR A 95 9.19 5.85 -0.03
CA THR A 95 10.33 6.48 -0.70
C THR A 95 11.22 7.22 0.32
N GLN A 96 10.61 7.96 1.23
CA GLN A 96 11.32 8.62 2.32
C GLN A 96 12.04 7.60 3.20
N ALA A 97 11.37 6.52 3.57
CA ALA A 97 11.94 5.49 4.43
C ALA A 97 13.12 4.75 3.82
N ASP A 98 13.06 4.47 2.51
CA ASP A 98 14.09 3.70 1.82
C ASP A 98 15.29 4.55 1.37
N TYR A 99 15.07 5.82 1.03
CA TYR A 99 16.07 6.63 0.34
C TYR A 99 16.51 7.89 1.08
N GLU A 100 15.75 8.37 2.07
CA GLU A 100 16.06 9.60 2.80
C GLU A 100 16.45 9.28 4.25
N LEU A 101 17.60 8.64 4.42
CA LEU A 101 18.04 8.15 5.73
C LEU A 101 18.33 9.26 6.74
N ASN A 102 18.55 10.48 6.27
CA ASN A 102 18.75 11.65 7.11
C ASN A 102 17.45 12.27 7.65
N VAL A 103 16.30 11.83 7.16
CA VAL A 103 14.98 12.29 7.65
C VAL A 103 14.44 11.24 8.61
N PRO A 104 14.35 11.54 9.92
CA PRO A 104 13.85 10.56 10.89
C PRO A 104 12.37 10.26 10.68
N ILE A 105 12.01 9.00 10.79
CA ILE A 105 10.62 8.54 10.76
C ILE A 105 10.07 8.64 12.18
N GLN A 106 8.94 9.31 12.34
CA GLN A 106 8.28 9.50 13.63
C GLN A 106 7.25 8.41 13.90
N ASN A 107 6.93 8.19 15.17
CA ASN A 107 5.88 7.24 15.54
C ASN A 107 4.54 7.59 14.90
N GLN A 108 4.24 8.88 14.78
CA GLN A 108 3.01 9.35 14.13
C GLN A 108 2.99 9.03 12.62
N ASP A 109 4.15 8.93 11.97
CA ASP A 109 4.22 8.51 10.56
C ASP A 109 3.78 7.06 10.40
N ILE A 110 4.12 6.22 11.38
CA ILE A 110 3.70 4.81 11.39
C ILE A 110 2.19 4.70 11.58
N SER A 111 1.63 5.43 12.55
CA SER A 111 0.18 5.45 12.77
C SER A 111 -0.56 5.94 11.53
N TYR A 112 -0.04 6.98 10.88
CA TYR A 112 -0.60 7.52 9.65
C TYR A 112 -0.53 6.49 8.52
N ALA A 113 0.60 5.81 8.36
CA ALA A 113 0.77 4.77 7.34
C ALA A 113 -0.20 3.61 7.53
N LEU A 114 -0.42 3.18 8.78
CA LEU A 114 -1.40 2.13 9.08
C LEU A 114 -2.81 2.55 8.68
N ASN A 115 -3.19 3.80 8.94
CA ASN A 115 -4.49 4.33 8.54
C ASN A 115 -4.62 4.41 7.01
N LEU A 116 -3.58 4.86 6.32
CA LEU A 116 -3.56 4.91 4.86
C LEU A 116 -3.72 3.50 4.27
N PHE A 117 -2.94 2.55 4.77
CA PHE A 117 -2.99 1.18 4.33
C PHE A 117 -4.38 0.58 4.53
N THR A 118 -4.95 0.73 5.73
CA THR A 118 -6.26 0.17 6.07
C THR A 118 -7.37 0.78 5.21
N THR A 119 -7.35 2.09 5.01
CA THR A 119 -8.32 2.78 4.15
C THR A 119 -8.30 2.24 2.73
N TYR A 120 -7.11 2.15 2.13
CA TYR A 120 -6.95 1.63 0.78
C TYR A 120 -7.32 0.14 0.70
N PHE A 121 -6.80 -0.66 1.61
CA PHE A 121 -7.00 -2.11 1.61
C PHE A 121 -8.48 -2.48 1.76
N ASN A 122 -9.18 -1.84 2.70
CA ASN A 122 -10.60 -2.09 2.92
C ASN A 122 -11.42 -1.73 1.68
N GLU A 123 -11.10 -0.63 1.02
CA GLU A 123 -11.77 -0.24 -0.22
C GLU A 123 -11.55 -1.28 -1.31
N CYS A 124 -10.32 -1.75 -1.49
CA CYS A 124 -10.01 -2.80 -2.48
C CYS A 124 -10.78 -4.10 -2.17
N CYS A 125 -10.81 -4.51 -0.91
CA CYS A 125 -11.58 -5.70 -0.50
C CYS A 125 -13.06 -5.53 -0.79
N ARG A 126 -13.63 -4.36 -0.54
CA ARG A 126 -15.03 -4.07 -0.85
C ARG A 126 -15.29 -4.22 -2.36
N ILE A 127 -14.44 -3.65 -3.19
CA ILE A 127 -14.59 -3.70 -4.65
C ILE A 127 -14.47 -5.14 -5.16
N LEU A 128 -13.52 -5.90 -4.62
CA LEU A 128 -13.30 -7.29 -5.01
C LEU A 128 -14.34 -8.26 -4.43
N GLY A 129 -15.17 -7.80 -3.50
CA GLY A 129 -16.18 -8.64 -2.85
C GLY A 129 -15.60 -9.66 -1.87
N VAL A 130 -14.45 -9.36 -1.24
CA VAL A 130 -13.81 -10.23 -0.23
C VAL A 130 -13.92 -9.60 1.16
N ASN A 131 -13.98 -10.46 2.17
CA ASN A 131 -14.11 -10.03 3.58
C ASN A 131 -12.75 -9.89 4.26
#